data_de0dbdcb94237cb105484b7a5dcef960
#
_entry.id   de0dbdcb94237cb105484b7a5dcef960
#
_cell.length_a   1.000
_cell.length_b   1.000
_cell.length_c   1.000
_cell.angle_alpha   90.00
_cell.angle_beta   90.00
_cell.angle_gamma   90.00
#
_symmetry.space_group_name_H-M   'P 1'
#
loop_
_entity.id
_entity.type
_entity.pdbx_description
1 polymer ?
#
loop_
_entity_poly.entity_id
_entity_poly.type
_entity_poly.pdbx_seq_one_letter_code
_entity_poly.pdbx_strand_id
1 'polypeptide(L)'
;MKEMNAELVCGILDEIMEYELAGVVRYTHSAMMVSGPYRIPIVAFLKEQAAESLTHAQQAGELIVGLDGHPSQRIAKINETHRHSIKDILEESLEHELHALSLYKKLLGKVADRSIYLEEYARGLIGQEEQHSLELKAMLKDFG
;
A
#
# COMPACT_ATOMS: atom_id res chain seq x y z
N MET A 1 22.19 -18.54 -7.45
CA MET A 1 20.81 -18.05 -7.33
C MET A 1 19.88 -18.89 -8.17
N LYS A 2 18.64 -19.01 -7.71
CA LYS A 2 17.58 -19.68 -8.47
C LYS A 2 17.08 -18.77 -9.59
N GLU A 3 16.52 -19.37 -10.62
CA GLU A 3 15.90 -18.61 -11.70
C GLU A 3 14.62 -17.94 -11.23
N MET A 4 14.38 -16.72 -11.71
CA MET A 4 13.19 -15.96 -11.41
C MET A 4 12.19 -16.04 -12.56
N ASN A 5 10.92 -16.24 -12.24
CA ASN A 5 9.84 -16.16 -13.22
C ASN A 5 9.40 -14.70 -13.39
N ALA A 6 9.98 -14.01 -14.36
CA ALA A 6 9.74 -12.59 -14.57
C ALA A 6 8.27 -12.26 -14.85
N GLU A 7 7.57 -13.11 -15.62
CA GLU A 7 6.16 -12.90 -15.94
C GLU A 7 5.29 -12.95 -14.67
N LEU A 8 5.53 -13.95 -13.81
CA LEU A 8 4.82 -14.09 -12.54
C LEU A 8 5.11 -12.90 -11.62
N VAL A 9 6.39 -12.51 -11.53
CA VAL A 9 6.81 -11.37 -10.71
C VAL A 9 6.15 -10.08 -11.19
N CYS A 10 6.12 -9.83 -12.50
CA CYS A 10 5.42 -8.68 -13.08
C CYS A 10 3.94 -8.67 -12.72
N GLY A 11 3.30 -9.85 -12.72
CA GLY A 11 1.89 -9.95 -12.32
C GLY A 11 1.66 -9.53 -10.88
N ILE A 12 2.56 -9.91 -9.97
CA ILE A 12 2.46 -9.50 -8.56
C ILE A 12 2.76 -8.01 -8.39
N LEU A 13 3.76 -7.49 -9.10
CA LEU A 13 4.06 -6.06 -9.07
C LEU A 13 2.90 -5.22 -9.62
N ASP A 14 2.21 -5.72 -10.64
CA ASP A 14 1.02 -5.08 -11.19
C ASP A 14 -0.10 -5.03 -10.14
N GLU A 15 -0.30 -6.13 -9.43
CA GLU A 15 -1.28 -6.21 -8.34
C GLU A 15 -0.94 -5.20 -7.23
N ILE A 16 0.34 -5.10 -6.85
CA ILE A 16 0.82 -4.12 -5.88
C ILE A 16 0.56 -2.70 -6.36
N MET A 17 0.94 -2.40 -7.61
CA MET A 17 0.76 -1.07 -8.19
C MET A 17 -0.71 -0.67 -8.20
N GLU A 18 -1.59 -1.55 -8.66
CA GLU A 18 -3.03 -1.30 -8.71
C GLU A 18 -3.60 -1.07 -7.32
N TYR A 19 -3.12 -1.82 -6.33
CA TYR A 19 -3.58 -1.67 -4.95
C TYR A 19 -3.08 -0.36 -4.33
N GLU A 20 -1.83 0.00 -4.57
CA GLU A 20 -1.28 1.27 -4.08
C GLU A 20 -1.97 2.46 -4.73
N LEU A 21 -2.31 2.40 -6.02
CA LEU A 21 -3.09 3.46 -6.69
C LEU A 21 -4.50 3.56 -6.08
N ALA A 22 -5.12 2.45 -5.74
CA ALA A 22 -6.37 2.47 -4.99
C ALA A 22 -6.19 3.14 -3.63
N GLY A 23 -5.03 2.94 -3.00
CA GLY A 23 -4.66 3.62 -1.76
C GLY A 23 -4.63 5.13 -1.90
N VAL A 24 -4.08 5.64 -3.00
CA VAL A 24 -4.08 7.08 -3.28
C VAL A 24 -5.51 7.62 -3.26
N VAL A 25 -6.42 6.94 -3.95
CA VAL A 25 -7.83 7.35 -4.02
C VAL A 25 -8.48 7.27 -2.64
N ARG A 26 -8.30 6.15 -1.94
CA ARG A 26 -8.90 5.93 -0.62
C ARG A 26 -8.44 6.97 0.40
N TYR A 27 -7.14 7.20 0.51
CA TYR A 27 -6.61 8.16 1.48
C TYR A 27 -6.99 9.59 1.13
N THR A 28 -7.01 9.94 -0.16
CA THR A 28 -7.45 11.27 -0.61
C THR A 28 -8.92 11.48 -0.27
N HIS A 29 -9.77 10.49 -0.54
CA HIS A 29 -11.18 10.54 -0.21
C HIS A 29 -11.40 10.69 1.29
N SER A 30 -10.74 9.83 2.08
CA SER A 30 -10.87 9.87 3.55
C SER A 30 -10.41 11.22 4.11
N ALA A 31 -9.34 11.80 3.56
CA ALA A 31 -8.85 13.11 4.00
C ALA A 31 -9.91 14.20 3.81
N MET A 32 -10.70 14.12 2.72
CA MET A 32 -11.79 15.08 2.49
C MET A 32 -12.95 14.89 3.46
N MET A 33 -13.20 13.67 3.90
CA MET A 33 -14.37 13.32 4.70
C MET A 33 -14.20 13.53 6.20
N VAL A 34 -12.97 13.68 6.70
CA VAL A 34 -12.73 13.87 8.14
C VAL A 34 -13.37 15.15 8.64
N SER A 35 -14.10 15.06 9.75
CA SER A 35 -14.70 16.23 10.41
C SER A 35 -14.42 16.17 11.91
N GLY A 36 -14.68 17.28 12.60
CA GLY A 36 -14.55 17.37 14.03
C GLY A 36 -13.23 17.96 14.51
N PRO A 37 -13.03 18.02 15.82
CA PRO A 37 -11.90 18.76 16.42
C PRO A 37 -10.51 18.17 16.12
N TYR A 38 -10.44 16.91 15.71
CA TYR A 38 -9.17 16.25 15.37
C TYR A 38 -8.86 16.28 13.88
N ARG A 39 -9.66 17.01 13.08
CA ARG A 39 -9.53 17.00 11.63
C ARG A 39 -8.13 17.38 11.14
N ILE A 40 -7.55 18.45 11.70
CA ILE A 40 -6.29 19.00 11.17
C ILE A 40 -5.16 17.95 11.17
N PRO A 41 -4.80 17.31 12.30
CA PRO A 41 -3.74 16.32 12.28
C PRO A 41 -4.10 15.04 11.51
N ILE A 42 -5.37 14.63 11.53
CA ILE A 42 -5.78 13.41 10.80
C ILE A 42 -5.73 13.64 9.30
N VAL A 43 -6.17 14.79 8.82
CA VAL A 43 -6.08 15.11 7.38
C VAL A 43 -4.62 15.15 6.92
N ALA A 44 -3.73 15.75 7.71
CA ALA A 44 -2.30 15.78 7.40
C ALA A 44 -1.72 14.36 7.28
N PHE A 45 -2.06 13.49 8.23
CA PHE A 45 -1.65 12.09 8.22
C PHE A 45 -2.15 11.37 6.96
N LEU A 46 -3.44 11.52 6.63
CA LEU A 46 -4.03 10.83 5.47
C LEU A 46 -3.44 11.32 4.14
N LYS A 47 -3.17 12.60 4.03
CA LYS A 47 -2.52 13.16 2.82
C LYS A 47 -1.11 12.62 2.65
N GLU A 48 -0.38 12.45 3.75
CA GLU A 48 0.95 11.86 3.72
C GLU A 48 0.88 10.39 3.27
N GLN A 49 -0.11 9.64 3.76
CA GLN A 49 -0.32 8.26 3.32
C GLN A 49 -0.66 8.18 1.84
N ALA A 50 -1.46 9.10 1.33
CA ALA A 50 -1.77 9.16 -0.10
C ALA A 50 -0.51 9.39 -0.93
N ALA A 51 0.37 10.30 -0.49
CA ALA A 51 1.63 10.59 -1.19
C ALA A 51 2.56 9.38 -1.17
N GLU A 52 2.67 8.66 -0.05
CA GLU A 52 3.47 7.44 0.03
C GLU A 52 2.93 6.35 -0.88
N SER A 53 1.61 6.14 -0.91
CA SER A 53 0.99 5.15 -1.80
C SER A 53 1.32 5.43 -3.26
N LEU A 54 1.30 6.71 -3.67
CA LEU A 54 1.67 7.07 -5.05
C LEU A 54 3.13 6.73 -5.34
N THR A 55 4.04 7.03 -4.41
CA THR A 55 5.45 6.69 -4.55
C THR A 55 5.64 5.20 -4.70
N HIS A 56 4.96 4.40 -3.85
CA HIS A 56 5.03 2.94 -3.91
C HIS A 56 4.48 2.40 -5.23
N ALA A 57 3.39 2.98 -5.73
CA ALA A 57 2.81 2.58 -7.02
C ALA A 57 3.79 2.83 -8.16
N GLN A 58 4.44 4.00 -8.16
CA GLN A 58 5.41 4.36 -9.19
C GLN A 58 6.63 3.43 -9.15
N GLN A 59 7.12 3.10 -7.97
CA GLN A 59 8.24 2.16 -7.82
C GLN A 59 7.90 0.79 -8.40
N ALA A 60 6.72 0.26 -8.08
CA ALA A 60 6.29 -1.03 -8.62
C ALA A 60 6.17 -0.98 -10.15
N GLY A 61 5.59 0.08 -10.69
CA GLY A 61 5.45 0.27 -12.13
C GLY A 61 6.78 0.34 -12.85
N GLU A 62 7.75 1.05 -12.28
CA GLU A 62 9.10 1.15 -12.86
C GLU A 62 9.82 -0.20 -12.85
N LEU A 63 9.62 -1.01 -11.81
CA LEU A 63 10.18 -2.36 -11.76
C LEU A 63 9.59 -3.25 -12.84
N ILE A 64 8.29 -3.14 -13.10
CA ILE A 64 7.63 -3.88 -14.18
C ILE A 64 8.29 -3.54 -15.52
N VAL A 65 8.48 -2.25 -15.80
CA VAL A 65 9.13 -1.80 -17.04
C VAL A 65 10.57 -2.31 -17.11
N GLY A 66 11.29 -2.28 -15.99
CA GLY A 66 12.65 -2.81 -15.92
C GLY A 66 12.75 -4.31 -16.18
N LEU A 67 11.66 -5.05 -15.96
CA LEU A 67 11.57 -6.49 -16.25
C LEU A 67 10.94 -6.76 -17.63
N ASP A 68 10.87 -5.74 -18.50
CA ASP A 68 10.29 -5.79 -19.83
C ASP A 68 8.78 -6.07 -19.84
N GLY A 69 8.10 -5.78 -18.74
CA GLY A 69 6.66 -5.86 -18.66
C GLY A 69 5.98 -4.53 -19.00
N HIS A 70 4.66 -4.54 -18.98
CA HIS A 70 3.84 -3.35 -19.27
C HIS A 70 2.90 -3.10 -18.10
N PRO A 71 3.07 -2.00 -17.33
CA PRO A 71 2.18 -1.70 -16.20
C PRO A 71 0.74 -1.47 -16.68
N SER A 72 -0.23 -1.96 -15.90
CA SER A 72 -1.64 -1.70 -16.22
C SER A 72 -2.03 -0.26 -15.93
N GLN A 73 -3.20 0.16 -16.43
CA GLN A 73 -3.78 1.46 -16.10
C GLN A 73 -4.98 1.32 -15.15
N ARG A 74 -5.13 0.14 -14.54
CA ARG A 74 -6.23 -0.13 -13.63
C ARG A 74 -5.84 0.20 -12.19
N ILE A 75 -6.86 0.40 -11.36
CA ILE A 75 -6.68 0.43 -9.91
C ILE A 75 -7.45 -0.75 -9.31
N ALA A 76 -7.04 -1.19 -8.11
CA ALA A 76 -7.77 -2.23 -7.41
C ALA A 76 -9.15 -1.72 -7.00
N LYS A 77 -10.10 -2.64 -6.83
CA LYS A 77 -11.48 -2.29 -6.45
C LYS A 77 -11.49 -1.63 -5.09
N ILE A 78 -12.25 -0.52 -4.98
CA ILE A 78 -12.48 0.20 -3.73
C ILE A 78 -13.93 -0.01 -3.34
N ASN A 79 -14.16 -0.45 -2.10
CA ASN A 79 -15.51 -0.61 -1.56
C ASN A 79 -15.86 0.66 -0.78
N GLU A 80 -16.91 1.38 -1.24
CA GLU A 80 -17.41 2.55 -0.50
C GLU A 80 -18.27 2.06 0.66
N THR A 81 -17.88 2.37 1.88
CA THR A 81 -18.59 1.94 3.08
C THR A 81 -19.49 3.01 3.67
N HIS A 82 -19.33 4.26 3.21
CA HIS A 82 -20.03 5.43 3.77
C HIS A 82 -19.79 5.61 5.28
N ARG A 83 -18.69 5.09 5.80
CA ARG A 83 -18.31 5.18 7.20
C ARG A 83 -17.14 6.16 7.31
N HIS A 84 -17.41 7.32 7.91
CA HIS A 84 -16.46 8.45 7.87
C HIS A 84 -16.03 8.96 9.25
N SER A 85 -16.36 8.26 10.33
CA SER A 85 -15.77 8.60 11.63
C SER A 85 -14.26 8.38 11.60
N ILE A 86 -13.53 9.10 12.41
CA ILE A 86 -12.07 8.93 12.47
C ILE A 86 -11.71 7.48 12.81
N LYS A 87 -12.44 6.87 13.76
CA LYS A 87 -12.24 5.46 14.11
C LYS A 87 -12.39 4.55 12.88
N ASP A 88 -13.48 4.71 12.13
CA ASP A 88 -13.76 3.90 10.96
C ASP A 88 -12.69 4.11 9.87
N ILE A 89 -12.30 5.35 9.64
CA ILE A 89 -11.26 5.68 8.67
C ILE A 89 -9.93 5.01 9.05
N LEU A 90 -9.56 5.06 10.33
CA LEU A 90 -8.31 4.45 10.79
C LEU A 90 -8.38 2.92 10.73
N GLU A 91 -9.53 2.31 11.07
CA GLU A 91 -9.71 0.86 10.95
C GLU A 91 -9.60 0.40 9.49
N GLU A 92 -10.26 1.10 8.58
CA GLU A 92 -10.18 0.78 7.16
C GLU A 92 -8.77 1.00 6.60
N SER A 93 -8.08 2.02 7.09
CA SER A 93 -6.68 2.27 6.73
C SER A 93 -5.79 1.13 7.20
N LEU A 94 -6.00 0.62 8.41
CA LEU A 94 -5.25 -0.53 8.92
C LEU A 94 -5.48 -1.77 8.07
N GLU A 95 -6.73 -2.05 7.69
CA GLU A 95 -7.05 -3.18 6.80
C GLU A 95 -6.35 -3.02 5.46
N HIS A 96 -6.32 -1.80 4.92
CA HIS A 96 -5.64 -1.51 3.66
C HIS A 96 -4.14 -1.81 3.75
N GLU A 97 -3.49 -1.34 4.82
CA GLU A 97 -2.04 -1.55 5.01
C GLU A 97 -1.71 -3.03 5.25
N LEU A 98 -2.55 -3.75 5.98
CA LEU A 98 -2.34 -5.18 6.20
C LEU A 98 -2.47 -5.98 4.90
N HIS A 99 -3.38 -5.59 4.02
CA HIS A 99 -3.49 -6.24 2.72
C HIS A 99 -2.28 -5.91 1.83
N ALA A 100 -1.83 -4.65 1.82
CA ALA A 100 -0.61 -4.26 1.11
C ALA A 100 0.59 -5.09 1.59
N LEU A 101 0.73 -5.24 2.91
CA LEU A 101 1.77 -6.07 3.51
C LEU A 101 1.73 -7.50 2.96
N SER A 102 0.53 -8.08 2.84
CA SER A 102 0.37 -9.44 2.30
C SER A 102 0.86 -9.54 0.85
N LEU A 103 0.65 -8.50 0.04
CA LEU A 103 1.11 -8.47 -1.35
C LEU A 103 2.64 -8.40 -1.44
N TYR A 104 3.27 -7.59 -0.61
CA TYR A 104 4.73 -7.51 -0.57
C TYR A 104 5.35 -8.81 -0.07
N LYS A 105 4.72 -9.51 0.90
CA LYS A 105 5.17 -10.83 1.34
C LYS A 105 5.03 -11.87 0.23
N LYS A 106 3.96 -11.79 -0.56
CA LYS A 106 3.77 -12.66 -1.73
C LYS A 106 4.89 -12.44 -2.75
N LEU A 107 5.25 -11.17 -2.99
CA LEU A 107 6.37 -10.83 -3.86
C LEU A 107 7.69 -11.41 -3.32
N LEU A 108 7.95 -11.20 -2.03
CA LEU A 108 9.18 -11.72 -1.41
C LEU A 108 9.34 -13.22 -1.63
N GLY A 109 8.24 -13.98 -1.49
CA GLY A 109 8.27 -15.43 -1.72
C GLY A 109 8.67 -15.83 -3.13
N LYS A 110 8.52 -14.93 -4.10
CA LYS A 110 8.84 -15.21 -5.52
C LYS A 110 10.19 -14.66 -5.96
N VAL A 111 10.79 -13.74 -5.19
CA VAL A 111 12.06 -13.12 -5.57
C VAL A 111 13.20 -13.51 -4.64
N ALA A 112 12.93 -14.05 -3.47
CA ALA A 112 13.96 -14.45 -2.50
C ALA A 112 14.88 -15.52 -3.13
N ASP A 113 16.19 -15.34 -2.97
CA ASP A 113 17.22 -16.19 -3.57
C ASP A 113 17.22 -16.18 -5.10
N ARG A 114 16.50 -15.27 -5.74
CA ARG A 114 16.39 -15.15 -7.19
C ARG A 114 16.86 -13.80 -7.71
N SER A 115 16.56 -12.73 -6.98
CA SER A 115 17.04 -11.39 -7.33
C SER A 115 17.28 -10.63 -6.03
N ILE A 116 18.54 -10.31 -5.78
CA ILE A 116 18.91 -9.55 -4.58
C ILE A 116 18.20 -8.18 -4.57
N TYR A 117 18.18 -7.50 -5.72
CA TYR A 117 17.56 -6.19 -5.83
C TYR A 117 16.07 -6.22 -5.47
N LEU A 118 15.34 -7.18 -6.07
CA LEU A 118 13.89 -7.29 -5.82
C LEU A 118 13.61 -7.83 -4.42
N GLU A 119 14.48 -8.71 -3.89
CA GLU A 119 14.34 -9.18 -2.52
C GLU A 119 14.49 -8.02 -1.54
N GLU A 120 15.50 -7.17 -1.71
CA GLU A 120 15.72 -6.01 -0.84
C GLU A 120 14.58 -4.99 -0.99
N TYR A 121 14.07 -4.77 -2.19
CA TYR A 121 12.90 -3.95 -2.41
C TYR A 121 11.69 -4.46 -1.61
N ALA A 122 11.38 -5.75 -1.75
CA ALA A 122 10.25 -6.36 -1.05
C ALA A 122 10.42 -6.29 0.47
N ARG A 123 11.61 -6.59 0.99
CA ARG A 123 11.89 -6.52 2.42
C ARG A 123 11.73 -5.11 2.96
N GLY A 124 12.20 -4.11 2.22
CA GLY A 124 12.08 -2.70 2.62
C GLY A 124 10.63 -2.28 2.75
N LEU A 125 9.81 -2.65 1.77
CA LEU A 125 8.37 -2.32 1.79
C LEU A 125 7.64 -3.09 2.89
N ILE A 126 8.00 -4.34 3.14
CA ILE A 126 7.44 -5.11 4.26
C ILE A 126 7.70 -4.38 5.57
N GLY A 127 8.93 -3.92 5.80
CA GLY A 127 9.26 -3.16 7.01
C GLY A 127 8.45 -1.89 7.14
N GLN A 128 8.27 -1.14 6.04
CA GLN A 128 7.48 0.09 6.05
C GLN A 128 6.00 -0.19 6.37
N GLU A 129 5.43 -1.23 5.78
CA GLU A 129 4.02 -1.57 5.99
C GLU A 129 3.78 -2.09 7.42
N GLU A 130 4.73 -2.84 7.97
CA GLU A 130 4.65 -3.25 9.38
C GLU A 130 4.69 -2.05 10.30
N GLN A 131 5.56 -1.06 10.01
CA GLN A 131 5.64 0.18 10.78
C GLN A 131 4.33 0.97 10.71
N HIS A 132 3.76 1.11 9.49
CA HIS A 132 2.47 1.79 9.31
C HIS A 132 1.35 1.12 10.10
N SER A 133 1.33 -0.21 10.11
CA SER A 133 0.32 -0.98 10.85
C SER A 133 0.45 -0.74 12.36
N LEU A 134 1.67 -0.71 12.89
CA LEU A 134 1.90 -0.40 14.29
C LEU A 134 1.45 1.01 14.65
N GLU A 135 1.72 1.98 13.79
CA GLU A 135 1.31 3.38 13.97
C GLU A 135 -0.22 3.50 14.00
N LEU A 136 -0.90 2.87 13.05
CA LEU A 136 -2.36 2.90 13.00
C LEU A 136 -2.99 2.22 14.22
N LYS A 137 -2.40 1.12 14.68
CA LYS A 137 -2.87 0.46 15.92
C LYS A 137 -2.69 1.38 17.12
N ALA A 138 -1.59 2.11 17.20
CA ALA A 138 -1.36 3.07 18.27
C ALA A 138 -2.38 4.21 18.23
N MET A 139 -2.69 4.73 17.04
CA MET A 139 -3.69 5.77 16.86
C MET A 139 -5.09 5.29 17.26
N LEU A 140 -5.39 4.02 17.02
CA LEU A 140 -6.70 3.44 17.33
C LEU A 140 -6.93 3.18 18.82
N LYS A 141 -5.88 3.17 19.65
CA LYS A 141 -6.03 2.86 21.07
C LYS A 141 -7.00 3.77 21.82
N ASP A 142 -7.05 5.06 21.44
CA ASP A 142 -7.93 6.02 22.10
C ASP A 142 -9.39 5.94 21.65
N PHE A 143 -9.67 5.17 20.61
CA PHE A 143 -11.02 5.04 20.07
C PHE A 143 -11.71 3.74 20.48
N GLY A 144 -11.05 2.95 21.20
CA GLY A 144 -11.55 1.69 21.48
C GLY A 144 -11.62 0.91 22.47
#